data_175efb5538c20f916e26add9cafb45cf
#
_entry.id   175efb5538c20f916e26add9cafb45cf
#
_cell.length_a   1.000
_cell.length_b   1.000
_cell.length_c   1.000
_cell.angle_alpha   90.00
_cell.angle_beta   90.00
_cell.angle_gamma   90.00
#
_symmetry.space_group_name_H-M   'P 1'
#
loop_
_entity.id
_entity.type
_entity.pdbx_description
1 polymer ?
#
loop_
_entity_poly.entity_id
_entity_poly.type
_entity_poly.pdbx_seq_one_letter_code
_entity_poly.pdbx_strand_id
1 'polypeptide(L)'
;VDLARRKPALLADVLDGSFLQAPLAEGQLRKELTGLLQAENAELGPVLRQFRQRQMLRIIWRDFSRLADTLETVRDTSLLAEACIALALDYSHAAVEQRFGAPMGRDSGEPQQMIVLGMGKLGARELNVSSDIDLIFAYPEAGMTNHEKRPISNEEFFIKVGQGLITALDQVTPEGFVFRVDMRLRPYGDSGALVHNFSALEEYYQDQGRDWERYAMIKARPLTGDPACAAELMASLRPFVFRRYVDFGVIQSLRGMKQMISAEVRRRGLQNNVKLGHGGIREVEFIAQCFQLIRGGRDLGLQQRELLPVLEECVALNCLPRQAVDELRAAYLFLRDSEHAIQGYQDKQTQELPVDELSRAAMAEVMGFPDWRAYCEALDQHRQRVEEHFAELIAPPEEEAEAAVEEDAAALW
;
A
#
# COMPACT_ATOMS: atom_id res chain seq x y z
N VAL A 1 -1.02 22.50 8.78
CA VAL A 1 -1.19 23.81 9.44
C VAL A 1 -0.97 23.67 10.95
N ASP A 2 -1.67 22.76 11.65
CA ASP A 2 -1.54 22.60 13.11
C ASP A 2 -0.14 22.17 13.56
N LEU A 3 0.52 21.30 12.78
CA LEU A 3 1.89 20.90 13.05
C LEU A 3 2.87 22.07 12.96
N ALA A 4 2.76 22.90 11.94
CA ALA A 4 3.58 24.09 11.76
C ALA A 4 3.32 25.15 12.84
N ARG A 5 2.07 25.26 13.33
CA ARG A 5 1.73 26.15 14.49
C ARG A 5 2.36 25.65 15.80
N ARG A 6 2.34 24.34 16.04
CA ARG A 6 2.88 23.73 17.28
C ARG A 6 4.39 23.66 17.29
N LYS A 7 5.03 23.52 16.12
CA LYS A 7 6.48 23.38 15.95
C LYS A 7 7.00 24.37 14.89
N PRO A 8 7.13 25.66 15.19
CA PRO A 8 7.58 26.69 14.23
C PRO A 8 8.95 26.42 13.63
N ALA A 9 9.84 25.72 14.35
CA ALA A 9 11.16 25.33 13.86
C ALA A 9 11.09 24.44 12.60
N LEU A 10 10.11 23.53 12.53
CA LEU A 10 9.88 22.71 11.32
C LEU A 10 9.50 23.56 10.09
N LEU A 11 8.79 24.68 10.32
CA LEU A 11 8.45 25.59 9.24
C LEU A 11 9.68 26.36 8.74
N ALA A 12 10.59 26.74 9.63
CA ALA A 12 11.83 27.39 9.24
C ALA A 12 12.69 26.49 8.33
N ASP A 13 12.80 25.20 8.66
CA ASP A 13 13.49 24.19 7.83
C ASP A 13 12.86 24.05 6.43
N VAL A 14 11.53 24.07 6.37
CA VAL A 14 10.79 23.95 5.09
C VAL A 14 10.93 25.22 4.24
N LEU A 15 10.97 26.40 4.87
CA LEU A 15 11.16 27.68 4.17
C LEU A 15 12.60 27.92 3.71
N ASP A 16 13.56 27.14 4.18
CA ASP A 16 14.89 27.09 3.55
C ASP A 16 14.75 26.48 2.14
N GLY A 17 14.84 27.37 1.12
CA GLY A 17 14.49 27.06 -0.26
C GLY A 17 15.19 25.82 -0.86
N SER A 18 16.35 25.42 -0.32
CA SER A 18 17.06 24.21 -0.75
C SER A 18 16.30 22.91 -0.41
N PHE A 19 15.56 22.90 0.70
CA PHE A 19 14.81 21.73 1.17
C PHE A 19 13.59 21.41 0.30
N LEU A 20 13.00 22.41 -0.35
CA LEU A 20 11.82 22.23 -1.21
C LEU A 20 12.12 22.01 -2.68
N GLN A 21 13.33 22.36 -3.17
CA GLN A 21 13.59 22.46 -4.60
C GLN A 21 13.83 21.13 -5.31
N ALA A 22 14.45 20.14 -4.66
CA ALA A 22 14.84 18.90 -5.31
C ALA A 22 13.93 17.71 -4.95
N PRO A 23 13.60 16.81 -5.91
CA PRO A 23 13.00 15.51 -5.60
C PRO A 23 13.91 14.69 -4.65
N LEU A 24 13.31 13.74 -3.91
CA LEU A 24 14.10 12.84 -3.07
C LEU A 24 14.88 11.84 -3.93
N ALA A 25 16.17 11.70 -3.64
CA ALA A 25 16.97 10.63 -4.22
C ALA A 25 16.72 9.31 -3.47
N GLU A 26 16.83 8.19 -4.18
CA GLU A 26 16.72 6.87 -3.57
C GLU A 26 17.80 6.66 -2.51
N GLY A 27 17.43 6.12 -1.35
CA GLY A 27 18.34 5.93 -0.21
C GLY A 27 18.69 7.19 0.59
N GLN A 28 18.34 8.40 0.11
CA GLN A 28 18.63 9.65 0.81
C GLN A 28 18.02 9.68 2.21
N LEU A 29 16.73 9.38 2.34
CA LEU A 29 16.02 9.41 3.62
C LEU A 29 16.60 8.41 4.63
N ARG A 30 16.97 7.22 4.19
CA ARG A 30 17.63 6.23 5.07
C ARG A 30 18.99 6.74 5.58
N LYS A 31 19.78 7.34 4.70
CA LYS A 31 21.08 7.92 5.06
C LYS A 31 20.95 9.06 6.07
N GLU A 32 20.02 10.00 5.83
CA GLU A 32 19.73 11.11 6.74
C GLU A 32 19.28 10.59 8.11
N LEU A 33 18.32 9.66 8.13
CA LEU A 33 17.75 9.10 9.34
C LEU A 33 18.78 8.30 10.15
N THR A 34 19.65 7.52 9.50
CA THR A 34 20.76 6.82 10.13
C THR A 34 21.74 7.81 10.78
N GLY A 35 22.07 8.90 10.08
CA GLY A 35 22.94 9.95 10.64
C GLY A 35 22.37 10.61 11.89
N LEU A 36 21.05 10.86 11.93
CA LEU A 36 20.38 11.42 13.10
C LEU A 36 20.41 10.46 14.30
N LEU A 37 20.29 9.16 14.08
CA LEU A 37 20.34 8.16 15.16
C LEU A 37 21.75 7.96 15.73
N GLN A 38 22.79 8.26 14.95
CA GLN A 38 24.18 8.19 15.42
C GLN A 38 24.60 9.37 16.31
N ALA A 39 23.75 10.40 16.44
CA ALA A 39 24.02 11.52 17.32
C ALA A 39 23.99 11.08 18.78
N GLU A 40 24.79 11.75 19.63
CA GLU A 40 24.90 11.44 21.06
C GLU A 40 23.52 11.57 21.76
N ASN A 41 23.14 10.55 22.53
CA ASN A 41 21.87 10.45 23.26
C ASN A 41 20.61 10.39 22.36
N ALA A 42 20.73 9.99 21.08
CA ALA A 42 19.58 9.83 20.22
C ALA A 42 18.79 8.56 20.58
N GLU A 43 17.49 8.71 20.81
CA GLU A 43 16.55 7.60 21.01
C GLU A 43 15.75 7.35 19.74
N LEU A 44 15.55 6.07 19.37
CA LEU A 44 14.88 5.68 18.13
C LEU A 44 13.50 6.34 17.97
N GLY A 45 12.62 6.23 18.96
CA GLY A 45 11.24 6.69 18.86
C GLY A 45 11.10 8.19 18.57
N PRO A 46 11.70 9.09 19.39
CA PRO A 46 11.72 10.52 19.12
C PRO A 46 12.33 10.88 17.76
N VAL A 47 13.45 10.26 17.38
CA VAL A 47 14.13 10.51 16.10
C VAL A 47 13.21 10.16 14.94
N LEU A 48 12.59 8.97 14.93
CA LEU A 48 11.65 8.56 13.88
C LEU A 48 10.46 9.51 13.74
N ARG A 49 9.83 9.90 14.86
CA ARG A 49 8.67 10.79 14.85
C ARG A 49 9.00 12.19 14.34
N GLN A 50 10.12 12.77 14.79
CA GLN A 50 10.55 14.10 14.34
C GLN A 50 10.93 14.08 12.85
N PHE A 51 11.66 13.05 12.43
CA PHE A 51 12.03 12.88 11.04
C PHE A 51 10.80 12.74 10.13
N ARG A 52 9.85 11.85 10.50
CA ARG A 52 8.57 11.69 9.77
C ARG A 52 7.84 13.02 9.67
N GLN A 53 7.70 13.77 10.75
CA GLN A 53 7.00 15.05 10.75
C GLN A 53 7.64 16.06 9.80
N ARG A 54 8.96 16.14 9.82
CA ARG A 54 9.73 17.05 8.95
C ARG A 54 9.55 16.67 7.47
N GLN A 55 9.74 15.40 7.14
CA GLN A 55 9.62 14.95 5.75
C GLN A 55 8.17 14.99 5.24
N MET A 56 7.17 14.63 6.06
CA MET A 56 5.77 14.75 5.69
C MET A 56 5.34 16.20 5.42
N LEU A 57 5.84 17.16 6.23
CA LEU A 57 5.58 18.56 5.97
C LEU A 57 6.15 18.99 4.61
N ARG A 58 7.36 18.55 4.28
CA ARG A 58 7.98 18.76 2.97
C ARG A 58 7.14 18.17 1.83
N ILE A 59 6.75 16.91 1.94
CA ILE A 59 5.97 16.19 0.93
C ILE A 59 4.64 16.90 0.67
N ILE A 60 3.88 17.20 1.73
CA ILE A 60 2.59 17.89 1.63
C ILE A 60 2.76 19.31 1.05
N TRP A 61 3.81 20.01 1.44
CA TRP A 61 4.06 21.36 0.91
C TRP A 61 4.34 21.33 -0.60
N ARG A 62 5.19 20.41 -1.05
CA ARG A 62 5.50 20.25 -2.47
C ARG A 62 4.27 19.88 -3.28
N ASP A 63 3.46 18.94 -2.78
CA ASP A 63 2.21 18.50 -3.40
C ASP A 63 1.21 19.66 -3.55
N PHE A 64 0.90 20.36 -2.46
CA PHE A 64 -0.08 21.47 -2.46
C PHE A 64 0.39 22.70 -3.22
N SER A 65 1.70 22.94 -3.29
CA SER A 65 2.30 24.03 -4.08
C SER A 65 2.56 23.63 -5.54
N ARG A 66 2.16 22.43 -5.96
CA ARG A 66 2.38 21.88 -7.30
C ARG A 66 3.88 21.87 -7.72
N LEU A 67 4.79 21.77 -6.75
CA LEU A 67 6.22 21.53 -6.96
C LEU A 67 6.53 20.04 -7.20
N ALA A 68 5.64 19.16 -6.79
CA ALA A 68 5.63 17.73 -7.06
C ALA A 68 4.32 17.35 -7.75
N ASP A 69 4.36 16.34 -8.61
CA ASP A 69 3.15 15.69 -9.12
C ASP A 69 2.67 14.59 -8.16
N THR A 70 1.49 14.03 -8.46
CA THR A 70 0.86 12.95 -7.69
C THR A 70 1.79 11.75 -7.52
N LEU A 71 2.51 11.37 -8.57
CA LEU A 71 3.39 10.18 -8.57
C LEU A 71 4.64 10.41 -7.72
N GLU A 72 5.21 11.61 -7.75
CA GLU A 72 6.31 11.98 -6.86
C GLU A 72 5.84 11.95 -5.40
N THR A 73 4.68 12.51 -5.09
CA THR A 73 4.12 12.55 -3.72
C THR A 73 3.94 11.14 -3.13
N VAL A 74 3.34 10.22 -3.86
CA VAL A 74 3.12 8.85 -3.37
C VAL A 74 4.41 8.05 -3.26
N ARG A 75 5.34 8.27 -4.20
CA ARG A 75 6.69 7.69 -4.16
C ARG A 75 7.46 8.19 -2.94
N ASP A 76 7.52 9.50 -2.72
CA ASP A 76 8.26 10.11 -1.61
C ASP A 76 7.69 9.68 -0.25
N THR A 77 6.36 9.57 -0.13
CA THR A 77 5.69 9.04 1.06
C THR A 77 6.06 7.57 1.30
N SER A 78 6.12 6.77 0.24
CA SER A 78 6.54 5.36 0.33
C SER A 78 8.01 5.23 0.73
N LEU A 79 8.91 6.02 0.15
CA LEU A 79 10.33 6.04 0.52
C LEU A 79 10.55 6.45 1.98
N LEU A 80 9.73 7.37 2.50
CA LEU A 80 9.76 7.74 3.91
C LEU A 80 9.36 6.57 4.81
N ALA A 81 8.29 5.85 4.47
CA ALA A 81 7.87 4.66 5.20
C ALA A 81 8.94 3.56 5.16
N GLU A 82 9.51 3.28 3.97
CA GLU A 82 10.58 2.30 3.79
C GLU A 82 11.81 2.62 4.65
N ALA A 83 12.24 3.89 4.69
CA ALA A 83 13.37 4.31 5.52
C ALA A 83 13.12 4.12 7.01
N CYS A 84 11.91 4.49 7.48
CA CYS A 84 11.52 4.30 8.89
C CYS A 84 11.42 2.81 9.26
N ILE A 85 10.83 1.97 8.39
CA ILE A 85 10.71 0.52 8.59
C ILE A 85 12.10 -0.11 8.69
N ALA A 86 12.99 0.20 7.73
CA ALA A 86 14.31 -0.40 7.69
C ALA A 86 15.14 -0.06 8.95
N LEU A 87 15.17 1.20 9.37
CA LEU A 87 15.93 1.60 10.57
C LEU A 87 15.32 1.03 11.85
N ALA A 88 13.98 1.02 11.98
CA ALA A 88 13.31 0.44 13.13
C ALA A 88 13.51 -1.08 13.22
N LEU A 89 13.60 -1.77 12.08
CA LEU A 89 13.93 -3.19 12.01
C LEU A 89 15.37 -3.44 12.45
N ASP A 90 16.35 -2.71 11.89
CA ASP A 90 17.77 -2.85 12.22
C ASP A 90 18.00 -2.66 13.73
N TYR A 91 17.37 -1.64 14.32
CA TYR A 91 17.45 -1.35 15.75
C TYR A 91 16.82 -2.45 16.62
N SER A 92 15.62 -2.91 16.24
CA SER A 92 14.90 -3.96 16.97
C SER A 92 15.64 -5.30 16.88
N HIS A 93 16.18 -5.62 15.71
CA HIS A 93 17.00 -6.83 15.50
C HIS A 93 18.25 -6.81 16.41
N ALA A 94 19.04 -5.73 16.36
CA ALA A 94 20.24 -5.58 17.18
C ALA A 94 19.95 -5.68 18.68
N ALA A 95 18.85 -5.10 19.16
CA ALA A 95 18.46 -5.15 20.56
C ALA A 95 18.10 -6.58 21.03
N VAL A 96 17.44 -7.37 20.18
CA VAL A 96 17.09 -8.77 20.48
C VAL A 96 18.34 -9.65 20.37
N GLU A 97 19.17 -9.45 19.35
CA GLU A 97 20.44 -10.17 19.14
C GLU A 97 21.41 -9.99 20.30
N GLN A 98 21.56 -8.76 20.81
CA GLN A 98 22.40 -8.48 21.99
C GLN A 98 21.96 -9.30 23.20
N ARG A 99 20.68 -9.62 23.32
CA ARG A 99 20.10 -10.32 24.47
C ARG A 99 20.09 -11.84 24.32
N PHE A 100 19.89 -12.35 23.11
CA PHE A 100 19.62 -13.76 22.85
C PHE A 100 20.56 -14.40 21.83
N GLY A 101 21.54 -13.66 21.30
CA GLY A 101 22.43 -14.10 20.23
C GLY A 101 21.79 -14.03 18.84
N ALA A 102 22.59 -14.25 17.82
CA ALA A 102 22.12 -14.22 16.42
C ALA A 102 21.24 -15.44 16.12
N PRO A 103 20.12 -15.27 15.38
CA PRO A 103 19.28 -16.36 14.95
C PRO A 103 19.98 -17.13 13.81
N MET A 104 20.20 -18.44 13.99
CA MET A 104 20.91 -19.29 13.04
C MET A 104 19.95 -20.20 12.30
N GLY A 105 20.12 -20.32 10.99
CA GLY A 105 19.36 -21.31 10.18
C GLY A 105 19.71 -22.73 10.58
N ARG A 106 18.68 -23.61 10.60
CA ARG A 106 18.87 -25.02 10.96
C ARG A 106 19.67 -25.76 9.89
N ASP A 107 19.38 -25.48 8.63
CA ASP A 107 19.91 -26.21 7.50
C ASP A 107 21.16 -25.52 6.92
N SER A 108 21.12 -24.19 6.80
CA SER A 108 22.25 -23.38 6.31
C SER A 108 23.35 -23.18 7.35
N GLY A 109 23.00 -23.12 8.64
CA GLY A 109 23.92 -22.71 9.69
C GLY A 109 24.30 -21.22 9.63
N GLU A 110 23.67 -20.43 8.78
CA GLU A 110 23.95 -19.01 8.58
C GLU A 110 23.02 -18.10 9.42
N PRO A 111 23.47 -16.88 9.79
CA PRO A 111 22.61 -15.92 10.46
C PRO A 111 21.41 -15.54 9.61
N GLN A 112 20.24 -15.48 10.23
CA GLN A 112 18.98 -15.21 9.57
C GLN A 112 18.55 -13.74 9.74
N GLN A 113 17.89 -13.19 8.72
CA GLN A 113 17.32 -11.84 8.76
C GLN A 113 15.82 -11.87 8.46
N MET A 114 15.06 -10.97 9.08
CA MET A 114 13.65 -10.82 8.81
C MET A 114 13.43 -10.04 7.52
N ILE A 115 12.55 -10.56 6.67
CA ILE A 115 12.01 -9.87 5.51
C ILE A 115 10.67 -9.26 5.90
N VAL A 116 10.53 -7.96 5.67
CA VAL A 116 9.28 -7.23 5.78
C VAL A 116 8.69 -7.08 4.38
N LEU A 117 7.55 -7.68 4.13
CA LEU A 117 6.77 -7.47 2.91
C LEU A 117 5.86 -6.26 3.14
N GLY A 118 5.99 -5.23 2.30
CA GLY A 118 5.01 -4.16 2.17
C GLY A 118 3.89 -4.62 1.27
N MET A 119 2.66 -4.44 1.74
CA MET A 119 1.45 -4.84 1.04
C MET A 119 0.72 -3.60 0.50
N GLY A 120 -0.31 -3.81 -0.30
CA GLY A 120 -1.20 -2.75 -0.78
C GLY A 120 -0.46 -1.56 -1.39
N LYS A 121 -0.80 -0.35 -0.98
CA LYS A 121 -0.21 0.89 -1.51
C LYS A 121 1.29 1.01 -1.24
N LEU A 122 1.76 0.55 -0.06
CA LEU A 122 3.19 0.56 0.26
C LEU A 122 3.98 -0.40 -0.65
N GLY A 123 3.44 -1.59 -0.88
CA GLY A 123 4.06 -2.56 -1.77
C GLY A 123 4.20 -2.04 -3.21
N ALA A 124 3.22 -1.30 -3.68
CA ALA A 124 3.23 -0.66 -5.00
C ALA A 124 3.97 0.69 -5.06
N ARG A 125 4.59 1.18 -3.98
CA ARG A 125 5.13 2.55 -3.89
C ARG A 125 4.12 3.66 -4.20
N GLU A 126 2.87 3.42 -3.84
CA GLU A 126 1.73 4.31 -4.06
C GLU A 126 1.13 4.79 -2.74
N LEU A 127 1.90 4.91 -1.66
CA LEU A 127 1.41 5.25 -0.33
C LEU A 127 0.87 6.68 -0.27
N ASN A 128 -0.32 6.87 0.29
CA ASN A 128 -0.88 8.20 0.51
C ASN A 128 -0.27 8.89 1.72
N VAL A 129 -0.52 10.20 1.80
CA VAL A 129 -0.04 11.10 2.86
C VAL A 129 -0.45 10.61 4.26
N SER A 130 -1.66 10.06 4.44
CA SER A 130 -2.13 9.53 5.73
C SER A 130 -2.73 8.13 5.59
N SER A 131 -1.94 7.19 5.05
CA SER A 131 -2.30 5.77 4.97
C SER A 131 -1.71 4.98 6.12
N ASP A 132 -2.36 3.85 6.44
CA ASP A 132 -1.73 2.76 7.18
C ASP A 132 -0.72 2.07 6.27
N ILE A 133 0.23 1.39 6.88
CA ILE A 133 1.17 0.50 6.21
C ILE A 133 0.79 -0.95 6.53
N ASP A 134 0.39 -1.67 5.50
CA ASP A 134 0.06 -3.09 5.60
C ASP A 134 1.36 -3.90 5.48
N LEU A 135 1.66 -4.76 6.47
CA LEU A 135 2.92 -5.50 6.53
C LEU A 135 2.68 -7.01 6.75
N ILE A 136 3.59 -7.82 6.19
CA ILE A 136 3.73 -9.25 6.52
C ILE A 136 5.20 -9.50 6.85
N PHE A 137 5.48 -10.27 7.91
CA PHE A 137 6.83 -10.60 8.35
C PHE A 137 7.16 -12.05 8.03
N ALA A 138 8.33 -12.25 7.42
CA ALA A 138 8.85 -13.57 7.07
C ALA A 138 10.34 -13.69 7.42
N TYR A 139 10.82 -14.91 7.61
CA TYR A 139 12.24 -15.22 7.78
C TYR A 139 12.58 -16.54 7.07
N PRO A 140 13.85 -16.72 6.62
CA PRO A 140 14.18 -17.87 5.75
C PRO A 140 13.98 -19.22 6.43
N GLU A 141 14.65 -19.48 7.56
CA GLU A 141 14.73 -20.82 8.13
C GLU A 141 14.37 -20.89 9.61
N ALA A 142 13.70 -21.97 10.00
CA ALA A 142 13.61 -22.36 11.39
C ALA A 142 15.01 -22.65 11.96
N GLY A 143 15.18 -22.46 13.25
CA GLY A 143 16.46 -22.69 13.93
C GLY A 143 16.46 -22.16 15.35
N MET A 144 17.64 -21.97 15.91
CA MET A 144 17.85 -21.48 17.26
C MET A 144 18.90 -20.36 17.24
N THR A 145 18.82 -19.44 18.18
CA THR A 145 19.89 -18.44 18.37
C THR A 145 21.17 -19.09 18.93
N ASN A 146 22.32 -18.51 18.61
CA ASN A 146 23.63 -19.01 19.03
C ASN A 146 24.07 -18.60 20.45
N HIS A 147 23.14 -18.11 21.28
CA HIS A 147 23.47 -17.69 22.67
C HIS A 147 23.72 -18.90 23.58
N GLU A 148 24.91 -18.99 24.18
CA GLU A 148 25.33 -20.16 24.98
C GLU A 148 24.42 -20.52 26.15
N LYS A 149 23.87 -19.52 26.86
CA LYS A 149 23.10 -19.72 28.10
C LYS A 149 21.59 -19.57 27.94
N ARG A 150 21.12 -18.89 26.89
CA ARG A 150 19.70 -18.54 26.71
C ARG A 150 19.31 -18.61 25.24
N PRO A 151 19.52 -19.75 24.56
CA PRO A 151 19.06 -19.89 23.19
C PRO A 151 17.54 -19.85 23.14
N ILE A 152 17.00 -19.17 22.13
CA ILE A 152 15.56 -19.15 21.81
C ILE A 152 15.37 -19.58 20.37
N SER A 153 14.16 -20.01 19.99
CA SER A 153 13.87 -20.33 18.61
C SER A 153 13.92 -19.09 17.70
N ASN A 154 14.21 -19.27 16.41
CA ASN A 154 14.15 -18.20 15.44
C ASN A 154 12.74 -17.57 15.39
N GLU A 155 11.69 -18.37 15.55
CA GLU A 155 10.32 -17.87 15.64
C GLU A 155 10.15 -16.90 16.82
N GLU A 156 10.57 -17.29 18.03
CA GLU A 156 10.49 -16.42 19.21
C GLU A 156 11.35 -15.16 19.04
N PHE A 157 12.55 -15.31 18.44
CA PHE A 157 13.43 -14.19 18.12
C PHE A 157 12.75 -13.18 17.21
N PHE A 158 12.22 -13.62 16.07
CA PHE A 158 11.60 -12.72 15.10
C PHE A 158 10.25 -12.18 15.55
N ILE A 159 9.50 -12.89 16.39
CA ILE A 159 8.30 -12.32 17.05
C ILE A 159 8.70 -11.11 17.90
N LYS A 160 9.79 -11.20 18.70
CA LYS A 160 10.28 -10.07 19.51
C LYS A 160 10.76 -8.90 18.64
N VAL A 161 11.45 -9.18 17.54
CA VAL A 161 11.88 -8.17 16.56
C VAL A 161 10.66 -7.49 15.93
N GLY A 162 9.68 -8.25 15.47
CA GLY A 162 8.45 -7.73 14.87
C GLY A 162 7.62 -6.88 15.83
N GLN A 163 7.52 -7.30 17.10
CA GLN A 163 6.85 -6.50 18.15
C GLN A 163 7.59 -5.18 18.40
N GLY A 164 8.93 -5.21 18.43
CA GLY A 164 9.76 -4.00 18.56
C GLY A 164 9.57 -3.05 17.40
N LEU A 165 9.56 -3.57 16.17
CA LEU A 165 9.31 -2.81 14.94
C LEU A 165 7.93 -2.13 14.96
N ILE A 166 6.87 -2.89 15.25
CA ILE A 166 5.50 -2.35 15.35
C ILE A 166 5.44 -1.25 16.42
N THR A 167 5.99 -1.50 17.60
CA THR A 167 6.01 -0.51 18.69
C THR A 167 6.72 0.78 18.27
N ALA A 168 7.87 0.68 17.60
CA ALA A 168 8.64 1.84 17.16
C ALA A 168 7.87 2.71 16.14
N LEU A 169 7.03 2.08 15.27
CA LEU A 169 6.30 2.77 14.22
C LEU A 169 4.91 3.26 14.67
N ASP A 170 4.14 2.42 15.36
CA ASP A 170 2.72 2.64 15.62
C ASP A 170 2.42 3.28 16.99
N GLN A 171 3.38 3.25 17.93
CA GLN A 171 3.15 3.80 19.26
C GLN A 171 2.78 5.29 19.21
N VAL A 172 1.56 5.59 19.69
CA VAL A 172 1.07 6.97 19.82
C VAL A 172 1.63 7.61 21.10
N THR A 173 2.27 8.75 20.95
CA THR A 173 2.83 9.56 22.04
C THR A 173 2.32 11.00 21.94
N PRO A 174 2.58 11.89 22.92
CA PRO A 174 2.28 13.31 22.80
C PRO A 174 2.91 13.97 21.57
N GLU A 175 4.00 13.39 21.04
CA GLU A 175 4.68 13.86 19.83
C GLU A 175 4.06 13.28 18.55
N GLY A 176 3.07 12.39 18.65
CA GLY A 176 2.42 11.69 17.55
C GLY A 176 2.93 10.26 17.38
N PHE A 177 2.81 9.74 16.17
CA PHE A 177 3.25 8.40 15.74
C PHE A 177 4.13 8.51 14.49
N VAL A 178 4.72 7.40 14.07
CA VAL A 178 5.50 7.33 12.80
C VAL A 178 4.56 6.88 11.67
N PHE A 179 4.10 5.64 11.70
CA PHE A 179 3.09 5.09 10.78
C PHE A 179 2.18 4.13 11.54
N ARG A 180 0.88 4.16 11.24
CA ARG A 180 -0.05 3.14 11.71
C ARG A 180 0.25 1.83 10.98
N VAL A 181 0.40 0.74 11.72
CA VAL A 181 0.76 -0.58 11.18
C VAL A 181 -0.46 -1.48 11.15
N ASP A 182 -0.76 -2.05 9.98
CA ASP A 182 -1.79 -3.07 9.83
C ASP A 182 -1.16 -4.43 9.48
N MET A 183 -1.40 -5.42 10.34
CA MET A 183 -0.88 -6.79 10.19
C MET A 183 -1.98 -7.79 9.77
N ARG A 184 -3.20 -7.33 9.46
CA ARG A 184 -4.34 -8.22 9.18
C ARG A 184 -4.24 -9.00 7.88
N LEU A 185 -3.37 -8.60 6.96
CA LEU A 185 -3.11 -9.33 5.71
C LEU A 185 -2.18 -10.53 5.88
N ARG A 186 -1.61 -10.74 7.10
CA ARG A 186 -0.79 -11.93 7.38
C ARG A 186 -1.64 -13.22 7.40
N PRO A 187 -1.05 -14.40 7.20
CA PRO A 187 -1.73 -15.68 7.32
C PRO A 187 -2.60 -15.79 8.57
N TYR A 188 -3.85 -16.22 8.41
CA TYR A 188 -4.89 -16.29 9.46
C TYR A 188 -5.27 -14.96 10.12
N GLY A 189 -4.83 -13.81 9.58
CA GLY A 189 -5.15 -12.48 10.09
C GLY A 189 -4.75 -12.29 11.56
N ASP A 190 -5.65 -11.74 12.39
CA ASP A 190 -5.35 -11.44 13.80
C ASP A 190 -5.16 -12.69 14.68
N SER A 191 -5.64 -13.85 14.26
CA SER A 191 -5.47 -15.12 14.99
C SER A 191 -4.18 -15.86 14.59
N GLY A 192 -3.51 -15.47 13.52
CA GLY A 192 -2.26 -16.08 13.05
C GLY A 192 -1.01 -15.61 13.79
N ALA A 193 0.07 -16.38 13.65
CA ALA A 193 1.38 -15.98 14.15
C ALA A 193 1.81 -14.64 13.54
N LEU A 194 2.60 -13.86 14.28
CA LEU A 194 3.06 -12.55 13.83
C LEU A 194 4.11 -12.67 12.70
N VAL A 195 4.89 -13.75 12.73
CA VAL A 195 6.01 -13.99 11.79
C VAL A 195 5.94 -15.44 11.32
N HIS A 196 6.27 -15.69 10.05
CA HIS A 196 6.32 -17.06 9.49
C HIS A 196 7.69 -17.32 8.85
N ASN A 197 8.20 -18.56 8.93
CA ASN A 197 9.31 -18.94 8.07
C ASN A 197 8.80 -19.15 6.63
N PHE A 198 9.71 -19.18 5.65
CA PHE A 198 9.34 -19.26 4.23
C PHE A 198 8.51 -20.51 3.92
N SER A 199 8.91 -21.68 4.46
CA SER A 199 8.18 -22.92 4.21
C SER A 199 6.74 -22.87 4.74
N ALA A 200 6.54 -22.33 5.96
CA ALA A 200 5.21 -22.20 6.54
C ALA A 200 4.34 -21.16 5.77
N LEU A 201 4.97 -20.11 5.24
CA LEU A 201 4.28 -19.11 4.45
C LEU A 201 3.85 -19.68 3.08
N GLU A 202 4.74 -20.44 2.42
CA GLU A 202 4.44 -21.12 1.17
C GLU A 202 3.34 -22.16 1.34
N GLU A 203 3.45 -23.05 2.34
CA GLU A 203 2.42 -24.05 2.66
C GLU A 203 1.05 -23.41 2.91
N TYR A 204 1.02 -22.33 3.70
CA TYR A 204 -0.23 -21.61 3.94
C TYR A 204 -0.89 -21.13 2.65
N TYR A 205 -0.14 -20.44 1.77
CA TYR A 205 -0.73 -19.90 0.55
C TYR A 205 -1.07 -20.97 -0.49
N GLN A 206 -0.37 -22.11 -0.49
CA GLN A 206 -0.70 -23.25 -1.35
C GLN A 206 -1.99 -23.95 -0.91
N ASP A 207 -2.16 -24.18 0.40
CA ASP A 207 -3.22 -25.02 0.94
C ASP A 207 -4.45 -24.25 1.41
N GLN A 208 -4.26 -23.04 1.97
CA GLN A 208 -5.29 -22.25 2.64
C GLN A 208 -5.55 -20.90 2.00
N GLY A 209 -4.67 -20.47 1.08
CA GLY A 209 -4.74 -19.16 0.46
C GLY A 209 -6.05 -18.91 -0.30
N ARG A 210 -6.71 -17.80 0.02
CA ARG A 210 -8.01 -17.39 -0.53
C ARG A 210 -7.84 -16.42 -1.69
N ASP A 211 -8.86 -16.26 -2.52
CA ASP A 211 -8.83 -15.35 -3.68
C ASP A 211 -8.58 -13.89 -3.27
N TRP A 212 -9.11 -13.43 -2.15
CA TRP A 212 -8.84 -12.06 -1.69
C TRP A 212 -7.38 -11.86 -1.22
N GLU A 213 -6.74 -12.91 -0.66
CA GLU A 213 -5.31 -12.88 -0.33
C GLU A 213 -4.45 -12.89 -1.59
N ARG A 214 -4.85 -13.70 -2.58
CA ARG A 214 -4.23 -13.70 -3.90
C ARG A 214 -4.28 -12.30 -4.53
N TYR A 215 -5.42 -11.63 -4.46
CA TYR A 215 -5.58 -10.26 -4.90
C TYR A 215 -4.67 -9.28 -4.13
N ALA A 216 -4.58 -9.39 -2.81
CA ALA A 216 -3.72 -8.55 -1.99
C ALA A 216 -2.23 -8.77 -2.28
N MET A 217 -1.81 -10.02 -2.53
CA MET A 217 -0.43 -10.41 -2.81
C MET A 217 0.12 -9.90 -4.15
N ILE A 218 -0.72 -9.45 -5.08
CA ILE A 218 -0.28 -8.80 -6.33
C ILE A 218 0.69 -7.65 -6.03
N LYS A 219 0.39 -6.85 -5.02
CA LYS A 219 1.17 -5.67 -4.62
C LYS A 219 2.28 -5.98 -3.60
N ALA A 220 2.44 -7.23 -3.17
CA ALA A 220 3.46 -7.60 -2.20
C ALA A 220 4.88 -7.31 -2.70
N ARG A 221 5.68 -6.61 -1.88
CA ARG A 221 7.06 -6.25 -2.20
C ARG A 221 7.95 -6.35 -0.96
N PRO A 222 9.12 -7.03 -1.06
CA PRO A 222 10.12 -6.99 0.00
C PRO A 222 10.66 -5.58 0.19
N LEU A 223 10.66 -5.10 1.44
CA LEU A 223 11.17 -3.78 1.82
C LEU A 223 12.54 -3.88 2.49
N THR A 224 12.84 -5.03 3.09
CA THR A 224 14.05 -5.28 3.92
C THR A 224 14.59 -6.68 3.66
N GLY A 225 15.73 -6.98 4.26
CA GLY A 225 16.39 -8.29 4.18
C GLY A 225 17.40 -8.39 3.03
N ASP A 226 18.05 -9.54 2.95
CA ASP A 226 18.98 -9.83 1.86
C ASP A 226 18.23 -9.96 0.52
N PRO A 227 18.72 -9.33 -0.58
CA PRO A 227 18.05 -9.36 -1.87
C PRO A 227 17.87 -10.77 -2.47
N ALA A 228 18.80 -11.71 -2.22
CA ALA A 228 18.69 -13.07 -2.74
C ALA A 228 17.61 -13.84 -2.00
N CYS A 229 17.58 -13.76 -0.65
CA CYS A 229 16.51 -14.34 0.17
C CYS A 229 15.14 -13.73 -0.16
N ALA A 230 15.09 -12.43 -0.40
CA ALA A 230 13.86 -11.74 -0.80
C ALA A 230 13.36 -12.24 -2.16
N ALA A 231 14.25 -12.45 -3.13
CA ALA A 231 13.92 -12.99 -4.44
C ALA A 231 13.42 -14.45 -4.35
N GLU A 232 14.04 -15.28 -3.50
CA GLU A 232 13.61 -16.65 -3.23
C GLU A 232 12.18 -16.68 -2.67
N LEU A 233 11.89 -15.88 -1.63
CA LEU A 233 10.55 -15.78 -1.06
C LEU A 233 9.52 -15.37 -2.13
N MET A 234 9.80 -14.35 -2.93
CA MET A 234 8.87 -13.90 -3.96
C MET A 234 8.69 -14.94 -5.08
N ALA A 235 9.73 -15.74 -5.38
CA ALA A 235 9.64 -16.81 -6.35
C ALA A 235 8.75 -17.97 -5.86
N SER A 236 8.81 -18.34 -4.56
CA SER A 236 7.96 -19.37 -3.97
C SER A 236 6.49 -18.96 -3.89
N LEU A 237 6.20 -17.66 -3.65
CA LEU A 237 4.83 -17.12 -3.57
C LEU A 237 4.19 -16.83 -4.94
N ARG A 238 5.01 -16.66 -5.99
CA ARG A 238 4.52 -16.29 -7.33
C ARG A 238 3.49 -17.27 -7.91
N PRO A 239 3.59 -18.61 -7.81
CA PRO A 239 2.59 -19.56 -8.34
C PRO A 239 1.21 -19.39 -7.70
N PHE A 240 1.14 -18.98 -6.43
CA PHE A 240 -0.11 -18.65 -5.77
C PHE A 240 -0.76 -17.40 -6.39
N VAL A 241 0.03 -16.34 -6.62
CA VAL A 241 -0.48 -15.06 -7.12
C VAL A 241 -0.85 -15.14 -8.60
N PHE A 242 0.07 -15.64 -9.44
CA PHE A 242 -0.05 -15.65 -10.90
C PHE A 242 -0.14 -17.07 -11.44
N ARG A 243 -1.37 -17.61 -11.46
CA ARG A 243 -1.66 -18.95 -11.97
C ARG A 243 -1.50 -18.99 -13.49
N ARG A 244 -0.83 -20.04 -14.00
CA ARG A 244 -0.59 -20.20 -15.45
C ARG A 244 -1.86 -20.48 -16.26
N TYR A 245 -2.83 -21.14 -15.63
CA TYR A 245 -4.09 -21.50 -16.27
C TYR A 245 -5.20 -20.61 -15.72
N VAL A 246 -6.02 -20.07 -16.62
CA VAL A 246 -7.23 -19.32 -16.26
C VAL A 246 -8.22 -20.29 -15.66
N ASP A 247 -8.51 -20.12 -14.41
CA ASP A 247 -9.64 -20.77 -13.78
C ASP A 247 -10.89 -19.93 -14.05
N PHE A 248 -11.88 -20.49 -14.71
CA PHE A 248 -13.16 -19.80 -14.93
C PHE A 248 -13.80 -19.35 -13.62
N GLY A 249 -13.52 -20.03 -12.50
CA GLY A 249 -13.90 -19.58 -11.15
C GLY A 249 -13.35 -18.21 -10.76
N VAL A 250 -12.20 -17.79 -11.32
CA VAL A 250 -11.62 -16.45 -11.04
C VAL A 250 -12.55 -15.33 -11.54
N ILE A 251 -13.14 -15.46 -12.72
CA ILE A 251 -14.07 -14.45 -13.25
C ILE A 251 -15.32 -14.37 -12.36
N GLN A 252 -15.85 -15.52 -11.94
CA GLN A 252 -16.98 -15.58 -11.01
C GLN A 252 -16.64 -14.99 -9.65
N SER A 253 -15.45 -15.28 -9.13
CA SER A 253 -14.93 -14.73 -7.86
C SER A 253 -14.77 -13.20 -7.94
N LEU A 254 -14.27 -12.67 -9.06
CA LEU A 254 -14.15 -11.23 -9.33
C LEU A 254 -15.53 -10.55 -9.41
N ARG A 255 -16.51 -11.17 -10.08
CA ARG A 255 -17.90 -10.71 -10.09
C ARG A 255 -18.51 -10.67 -8.68
N GLY A 256 -18.27 -11.72 -7.88
CA GLY A 256 -18.69 -11.80 -6.48
C GLY A 256 -18.04 -10.71 -5.61
N MET A 257 -16.75 -10.45 -5.77
CA MET A 257 -16.07 -9.36 -5.07
C MET A 257 -16.66 -7.98 -5.44
N LYS A 258 -16.97 -7.73 -6.72
CA LYS A 258 -17.67 -6.50 -7.14
C LYS A 258 -19.01 -6.33 -6.44
N GLN A 259 -19.83 -7.38 -6.43
CA GLN A 259 -21.16 -7.33 -5.79
C GLN A 259 -21.03 -7.02 -4.29
N MET A 260 -20.08 -7.64 -3.59
CA MET A 260 -19.80 -7.34 -2.18
C MET A 260 -19.35 -5.89 -1.98
N ILE A 261 -18.46 -5.37 -2.83
CA ILE A 261 -18.00 -3.98 -2.78
C ILE A 261 -19.17 -3.01 -2.97
N SER A 262 -19.99 -3.21 -3.99
CA SER A 262 -21.14 -2.35 -4.30
C SER A 262 -22.22 -2.40 -3.21
N ALA A 263 -22.44 -3.57 -2.62
CA ALA A 263 -23.36 -3.72 -1.49
C ALA A 263 -22.87 -2.98 -0.24
N GLU A 264 -21.57 -3.06 0.04
CA GLU A 264 -20.95 -2.39 1.18
C GLU A 264 -20.97 -0.86 1.02
N VAL A 265 -20.69 -0.34 -0.17
CA VAL A 265 -20.79 1.10 -0.48
C VAL A 265 -22.21 1.60 -0.22
N ARG A 266 -23.23 0.88 -0.68
CA ARG A 266 -24.64 1.23 -0.44
C ARG A 266 -25.00 1.15 1.05
N ARG A 267 -24.61 0.07 1.73
CA ARG A 267 -24.91 -0.17 3.15
C ARG A 267 -24.34 0.91 4.05
N ARG A 268 -23.11 1.39 3.75
CA ARG A 268 -22.40 2.40 4.57
C ARG A 268 -22.61 3.83 4.12
N GLY A 269 -23.33 4.08 3.03
CA GLY A 269 -23.56 5.44 2.51
C GLY A 269 -22.28 6.14 2.04
N LEU A 270 -21.34 5.40 1.41
CA LEU A 270 -20.01 5.89 1.02
C LEU A 270 -19.98 6.65 -0.31
N GLN A 271 -21.10 7.27 -0.75
CA GLN A 271 -21.16 8.00 -2.03
C GLN A 271 -20.15 9.15 -2.10
N ASN A 272 -19.88 9.80 -0.98
CA ASN A 272 -18.93 10.90 -0.88
C ASN A 272 -17.47 10.46 -0.64
N ASN A 273 -17.18 9.16 -0.66
CA ASN A 273 -15.84 8.63 -0.45
C ASN A 273 -15.10 8.52 -1.81
N VAL A 274 -13.98 9.22 -1.97
CA VAL A 274 -13.21 9.24 -3.24
C VAL A 274 -12.49 7.92 -3.53
N LYS A 275 -12.28 7.08 -2.51
CA LYS A 275 -11.63 5.76 -2.65
C LYS A 275 -12.62 4.64 -2.85
N LEU A 276 -13.66 4.58 -2.01
CA LEU A 276 -14.60 3.46 -1.93
C LEU A 276 -15.93 3.72 -2.62
N GLY A 277 -16.27 4.99 -2.90
CA GLY A 277 -17.48 5.35 -3.65
C GLY A 277 -17.46 4.83 -5.08
N HIS A 278 -18.61 4.89 -5.75
CA HIS A 278 -18.73 4.54 -7.16
C HIS A 278 -17.78 5.40 -8.00
N GLY A 279 -17.14 4.81 -9.00
CA GLY A 279 -16.13 5.48 -9.82
C GLY A 279 -14.88 5.91 -9.03
N GLY A 280 -14.64 5.32 -7.82
CA GLY A 280 -13.51 5.66 -6.96
C GLY A 280 -12.21 4.95 -7.29
N ILE A 281 -11.15 5.29 -6.56
CA ILE A 281 -9.79 4.74 -6.75
C ILE A 281 -9.80 3.21 -6.77
N ARG A 282 -10.60 2.58 -5.89
CA ARG A 282 -10.67 1.12 -5.76
C ARG A 282 -11.17 0.44 -7.04
N GLU A 283 -12.08 1.07 -7.78
CA GLU A 283 -12.59 0.50 -9.02
C GLU A 283 -11.53 0.57 -10.13
N VAL A 284 -10.75 1.66 -10.20
CA VAL A 284 -9.61 1.74 -11.13
C VAL A 284 -8.56 0.68 -10.82
N GLU A 285 -8.18 0.52 -9.55
CA GLU A 285 -7.25 -0.53 -9.11
C GLU A 285 -7.79 -1.93 -9.45
N PHE A 286 -9.09 -2.16 -9.25
CA PHE A 286 -9.72 -3.44 -9.53
C PHE A 286 -9.68 -3.81 -11.02
N ILE A 287 -9.91 -2.85 -11.93
CA ILE A 287 -9.82 -3.07 -13.38
C ILE A 287 -8.44 -3.64 -13.73
N ALA A 288 -7.36 -2.97 -13.30
CA ALA A 288 -6.00 -3.42 -13.60
C ALA A 288 -5.70 -4.80 -12.97
N GLN A 289 -6.08 -5.00 -11.71
CA GLN A 289 -5.80 -6.24 -10.98
C GLN A 289 -6.59 -7.43 -11.53
N CYS A 290 -7.75 -7.22 -12.15
CA CYS A 290 -8.44 -8.28 -12.89
C CYS A 290 -7.56 -8.85 -14.02
N PHE A 291 -6.95 -8.00 -14.84
CA PHE A 291 -6.06 -8.45 -15.90
C PHE A 291 -4.81 -9.12 -15.34
N GLN A 292 -4.26 -8.63 -14.25
CA GLN A 292 -3.13 -9.26 -13.56
C GLN A 292 -3.46 -10.69 -13.09
N LEU A 293 -4.63 -10.91 -12.49
CA LEU A 293 -5.07 -12.23 -12.03
C LEU A 293 -5.41 -13.19 -13.17
N ILE A 294 -6.00 -12.68 -14.25
CA ILE A 294 -6.43 -13.50 -15.38
C ILE A 294 -5.26 -13.85 -16.29
N ARG A 295 -4.35 -12.92 -16.56
CA ARG A 295 -3.32 -13.04 -17.58
C ARG A 295 -1.89 -13.01 -17.05
N GLY A 296 -1.65 -12.51 -15.83
CA GLY A 296 -0.30 -12.33 -15.28
C GLY A 296 0.53 -13.61 -15.16
N GLY A 297 -0.12 -14.78 -15.18
CA GLY A 297 0.59 -16.06 -15.24
C GLY A 297 1.25 -16.35 -16.59
N ARG A 298 0.80 -15.70 -17.67
CA ARG A 298 1.32 -15.82 -19.04
C ARG A 298 2.09 -14.59 -19.47
N ASP A 299 1.53 -13.41 -19.20
CA ASP A 299 2.04 -12.12 -19.64
C ASP A 299 2.80 -11.47 -18.46
N LEU A 300 4.11 -11.65 -18.43
CA LEU A 300 4.98 -11.23 -17.32
C LEU A 300 4.97 -9.71 -17.09
N GLY A 301 4.72 -8.90 -18.14
CA GLY A 301 4.58 -7.46 -18.04
C GLY A 301 3.45 -7.01 -17.11
N LEU A 302 2.42 -7.86 -16.93
CA LEU A 302 1.33 -7.62 -15.98
C LEU A 302 1.69 -7.91 -14.51
N GLN A 303 2.88 -8.44 -14.21
CA GLN A 303 3.31 -8.73 -12.83
C GLN A 303 3.93 -7.50 -12.12
N GLN A 304 3.78 -6.33 -12.68
CA GLN A 304 4.17 -5.06 -12.06
C GLN A 304 3.23 -4.75 -10.88
N ARG A 305 3.67 -3.91 -9.95
CA ARG A 305 2.91 -3.58 -8.73
C ARG A 305 2.21 -2.24 -8.83
N GLU A 306 2.84 -1.29 -9.52
CA GLU A 306 2.31 0.04 -9.76
C GLU A 306 1.17 0.00 -10.78
N LEU A 307 0.10 0.75 -10.50
CA LEU A 307 -1.13 0.72 -11.30
C LEU A 307 -0.91 1.21 -12.75
N LEU A 308 -0.25 2.35 -12.91
CA LEU A 308 -0.16 2.98 -14.23
C LEU A 308 0.67 2.16 -15.23
N PRO A 309 1.82 1.57 -14.88
CA PRO A 309 2.52 0.62 -15.74
C PRO A 309 1.68 -0.60 -16.14
N VAL A 310 0.85 -1.12 -15.24
CA VAL A 310 -0.07 -2.24 -15.54
C VAL A 310 -1.12 -1.82 -16.57
N LEU A 311 -1.71 -0.63 -16.44
CA LEU A 311 -2.66 -0.11 -17.42
C LEU A 311 -2.01 0.07 -18.81
N GLU A 312 -0.77 0.56 -18.88
CA GLU A 312 -0.02 0.66 -20.14
C GLU A 312 0.25 -0.73 -20.77
N GLU A 313 0.59 -1.72 -19.96
CA GLU A 313 0.75 -3.09 -20.43
C GLU A 313 -0.58 -3.68 -20.95
N CYS A 314 -1.72 -3.32 -20.35
CA CYS A 314 -3.02 -3.73 -20.87
C CYS A 314 -3.27 -3.22 -22.29
N VAL A 315 -2.79 -2.03 -22.64
CA VAL A 315 -2.85 -1.52 -24.04
C VAL A 315 -1.93 -2.33 -24.94
N ALA A 316 -0.68 -2.56 -24.52
CA ALA A 316 0.28 -3.33 -25.32
C ALA A 316 -0.21 -4.75 -25.65
N LEU A 317 -0.94 -5.35 -24.71
CA LEU A 317 -1.56 -6.68 -24.85
C LEU A 317 -2.95 -6.68 -25.51
N ASN A 318 -3.46 -5.51 -25.95
CA ASN A 318 -4.82 -5.32 -26.48
C ASN A 318 -5.93 -5.81 -25.53
N CYS A 319 -5.71 -5.69 -24.21
CA CYS A 319 -6.71 -5.98 -23.19
C CYS A 319 -7.68 -4.82 -22.96
N LEU A 320 -7.17 -3.58 -23.10
CA LEU A 320 -7.93 -2.34 -23.00
C LEU A 320 -7.60 -1.43 -24.18
N PRO A 321 -8.57 -0.67 -24.71
CA PRO A 321 -8.29 0.34 -25.72
C PRO A 321 -7.51 1.51 -25.13
N ARG A 322 -6.63 2.17 -25.91
CA ARG A 322 -5.84 3.33 -25.48
C ARG A 322 -6.69 4.40 -24.81
N GLN A 323 -7.86 4.72 -25.40
CA GLN A 323 -8.75 5.73 -24.83
C GLN A 323 -9.20 5.39 -23.40
N ALA A 324 -9.57 4.13 -23.14
CA ALA A 324 -9.98 3.70 -21.80
C ALA A 324 -8.84 3.86 -20.79
N VAL A 325 -7.61 3.51 -21.17
CA VAL A 325 -6.44 3.67 -20.29
C VAL A 325 -6.13 5.14 -20.02
N ASP A 326 -6.23 6.02 -21.03
CA ASP A 326 -6.01 7.46 -20.85
C ASP A 326 -7.06 8.06 -19.90
N GLU A 327 -8.35 7.66 -20.04
CA GLU A 327 -9.44 8.08 -19.15
C GLU A 327 -9.27 7.55 -17.72
N LEU A 328 -8.93 6.28 -17.55
CA LEU A 328 -8.66 5.66 -16.24
C LEU A 328 -7.44 6.29 -15.54
N ARG A 329 -6.37 6.58 -16.31
CA ARG A 329 -5.18 7.28 -15.80
C ARG A 329 -5.53 8.68 -15.30
N ALA A 330 -6.27 9.45 -16.10
CA ALA A 330 -6.70 10.81 -15.73
C ALA A 330 -7.57 10.78 -14.47
N ALA A 331 -8.54 9.86 -14.40
CA ALA A 331 -9.40 9.68 -13.24
C ALA A 331 -8.60 9.25 -11.99
N TYR A 332 -7.68 8.30 -12.14
CA TYR A 332 -6.83 7.85 -11.03
C TYR A 332 -6.02 9.00 -10.43
N LEU A 333 -5.31 9.77 -11.26
CA LEU A 333 -4.50 10.89 -10.78
C LEU A 333 -5.37 11.96 -10.10
N PHE A 334 -6.50 12.32 -10.69
CA PHE A 334 -7.45 13.26 -10.10
C PHE A 334 -7.98 12.82 -8.74
N LEU A 335 -8.39 11.54 -8.64
CA LEU A 335 -8.89 10.96 -7.39
C LEU A 335 -7.79 10.86 -6.32
N ARG A 336 -6.54 10.59 -6.71
CA ARG A 336 -5.40 10.56 -5.79
C ARG A 336 -5.07 11.96 -5.28
N ASP A 337 -5.05 12.99 -6.13
CA ASP A 337 -4.90 14.38 -5.72
C ASP A 337 -6.00 14.80 -4.76
N SER A 338 -7.25 14.40 -5.04
CA SER A 338 -8.38 14.62 -4.15
C SER A 338 -8.18 13.96 -2.78
N GLU A 339 -7.70 12.70 -2.75
CA GLU A 339 -7.38 11.99 -1.50
C GLU A 339 -6.26 12.70 -0.72
N HIS A 340 -5.21 13.21 -1.40
CA HIS A 340 -4.13 13.99 -0.78
C HIS A 340 -4.66 15.30 -0.18
N ALA A 341 -5.49 16.04 -0.92
CA ALA A 341 -6.09 17.27 -0.44
C ALA A 341 -6.94 17.06 0.84
N ILE A 342 -7.71 15.96 0.88
CA ILE A 342 -8.51 15.60 2.06
C ILE A 342 -7.61 15.23 3.25
N GLN A 343 -6.59 14.39 3.03
CA GLN A 343 -5.73 13.85 4.10
C GLN A 343 -4.71 14.88 4.61
N GLY A 344 -4.13 15.66 3.71
CA GLY A 344 -3.08 16.63 4.05
C GLY A 344 -3.57 17.80 4.91
N TYR A 345 -4.87 18.12 4.89
CA TYR A 345 -5.44 19.20 5.66
C TYR A 345 -5.33 18.99 7.18
N GLN A 346 -5.56 17.76 7.69
CA GLN A 346 -5.56 17.46 9.12
C GLN A 346 -4.78 16.20 9.52
N ASP A 347 -4.02 15.59 8.61
CA ASP A 347 -3.36 14.28 8.80
C ASP A 347 -4.35 13.22 9.32
N LYS A 348 -5.56 13.22 8.76
CA LYS A 348 -6.63 12.27 9.10
C LYS A 348 -6.72 11.18 8.04
N GLN A 349 -6.86 9.94 8.50
CA GLN A 349 -7.15 8.80 7.63
C GLN A 349 -8.63 8.83 7.20
N THR A 350 -8.96 9.75 6.32
CA THR A 350 -10.29 9.86 5.72
C THR A 350 -10.19 10.04 4.22
N GLN A 351 -11.19 9.57 3.51
CA GLN A 351 -11.37 9.73 2.06
C GLN A 351 -12.73 10.36 1.74
N GLU A 352 -13.39 10.89 2.76
CA GLU A 352 -14.70 11.53 2.64
C GLU A 352 -14.55 12.99 2.24
N LEU A 353 -15.35 13.42 1.27
CA LEU A 353 -15.40 14.81 0.86
C LEU A 353 -15.84 15.72 2.02
N PRO A 354 -15.25 16.92 2.16
CA PRO A 354 -15.60 17.83 3.25
C PRO A 354 -17.04 18.30 3.16
N VAL A 355 -17.67 18.51 4.33
CA VAL A 355 -19.06 18.98 4.40
C VAL A 355 -19.18 20.47 4.73
N ASP A 356 -18.18 21.07 5.38
CA ASP A 356 -18.17 22.48 5.75
C ASP A 356 -17.62 23.37 4.61
N GLU A 357 -18.11 24.61 4.53
CA GLU A 357 -17.78 25.54 3.45
C GLU A 357 -16.30 25.91 3.37
N LEU A 358 -15.63 26.06 4.53
CA LEU A 358 -14.22 26.44 4.58
C LEU A 358 -13.33 25.32 4.02
N SER A 359 -13.55 24.09 4.44
CA SER A 359 -12.82 22.92 3.94
C SER A 359 -13.09 22.66 2.45
N ARG A 360 -14.33 22.90 1.98
CA ARG A 360 -14.69 22.82 0.55
C ARG A 360 -13.94 23.85 -0.28
N ALA A 361 -13.92 25.11 0.18
CA ALA A 361 -13.20 26.18 -0.51
C ALA A 361 -11.69 25.89 -0.56
N ALA A 362 -11.10 25.47 0.56
CA ALA A 362 -9.69 25.11 0.62
C ALA A 362 -9.34 23.92 -0.31
N MET A 363 -10.20 22.91 -0.36
CA MET A 363 -10.00 21.76 -1.26
C MET A 363 -10.10 22.16 -2.73
N ALA A 364 -11.09 22.98 -3.11
CA ALA A 364 -11.22 23.48 -4.48
C ALA A 364 -9.98 24.27 -4.90
N GLU A 365 -9.46 25.15 -4.03
CA GLU A 365 -8.24 25.91 -4.28
C GLU A 365 -7.00 25.02 -4.46
N VAL A 366 -6.79 24.05 -3.57
CA VAL A 366 -5.66 23.09 -3.66
C VAL A 366 -5.75 22.27 -4.94
N MET A 367 -6.96 21.91 -5.36
CA MET A 367 -7.21 21.16 -6.61
C MET A 367 -7.16 22.05 -7.86
N GLY A 368 -7.00 23.39 -7.71
CA GLY A 368 -6.89 24.34 -8.82
C GLY A 368 -8.22 24.71 -9.47
N PHE A 369 -9.35 24.57 -8.75
CA PHE A 369 -10.68 24.92 -9.23
C PHE A 369 -11.14 26.27 -8.67
N PRO A 370 -11.93 27.05 -9.45
CA PRO A 370 -12.40 28.35 -9.02
C PRO A 370 -13.38 28.27 -7.83
N ASP A 371 -14.10 27.18 -7.70
CA ASP A 371 -15.05 26.94 -6.61
C ASP A 371 -15.35 25.45 -6.43
N TRP A 372 -16.07 25.12 -5.36
CA TRP A 372 -16.48 23.76 -5.01
C TRP A 372 -17.35 23.10 -6.06
N ARG A 373 -18.20 23.86 -6.74
CA ARG A 373 -19.10 23.34 -7.78
C ARG A 373 -18.30 22.84 -8.98
N ALA A 374 -17.35 23.64 -9.47
CA ALA A 374 -16.49 23.27 -10.59
C ALA A 374 -15.65 22.01 -10.26
N TYR A 375 -15.16 21.90 -9.01
CA TYR A 375 -14.49 20.68 -8.55
C TYR A 375 -15.43 19.45 -8.59
N CYS A 376 -16.67 19.56 -8.07
CA CYS A 376 -17.62 18.46 -8.08
C CYS A 376 -18.00 18.03 -9.48
N GLU A 377 -18.21 18.96 -10.41
CA GLU A 377 -18.49 18.65 -11.83
C GLU A 377 -17.36 17.85 -12.47
N ALA A 378 -16.09 18.19 -12.20
CA ALA A 378 -14.94 17.44 -12.68
C ALA A 378 -14.83 16.04 -12.01
N LEU A 379 -15.06 15.97 -10.69
CA LEU A 379 -15.08 14.69 -9.95
C LEU A 379 -16.13 13.73 -10.52
N ASP A 380 -17.35 14.22 -10.76
CA ASP A 380 -18.44 13.41 -11.28
C ASP A 380 -18.13 12.90 -12.69
N GLN A 381 -17.51 13.72 -13.56
CA GLN A 381 -17.05 13.28 -14.87
C GLN A 381 -16.03 12.14 -14.80
N HIS A 382 -15.01 12.28 -13.94
CA HIS A 382 -14.00 11.23 -13.75
C HIS A 382 -14.61 9.94 -13.20
N ARG A 383 -15.49 10.05 -12.21
CA ARG A 383 -16.20 8.90 -11.63
C ARG A 383 -17.05 8.17 -12.64
N GLN A 384 -17.81 8.93 -13.44
CA GLN A 384 -18.65 8.34 -14.50
C GLN A 384 -17.82 7.53 -15.48
N ARG A 385 -16.65 8.03 -15.94
CA ARG A 385 -15.76 7.29 -16.84
C ARG A 385 -15.26 5.98 -16.21
N VAL A 386 -14.87 6.02 -14.95
CA VAL A 386 -14.45 4.80 -14.23
C VAL A 386 -15.58 3.79 -14.14
N GLU A 387 -16.81 4.23 -13.80
CA GLU A 387 -17.99 3.36 -13.72
C GLU A 387 -18.32 2.71 -15.06
N GLU A 388 -18.25 3.47 -16.16
CA GLU A 388 -18.47 2.96 -17.53
C GLU A 388 -17.48 1.83 -17.84
N HIS A 389 -16.18 2.06 -17.71
CA HIS A 389 -15.14 1.03 -17.96
C HIS A 389 -15.23 -0.15 -17.00
N PHE A 390 -15.59 0.09 -15.75
CA PHE A 390 -15.77 -0.96 -14.75
C PHE A 390 -16.99 -1.84 -15.05
N ALA A 391 -18.09 -1.25 -15.56
CA ALA A 391 -19.28 -1.99 -15.98
C ALA A 391 -18.99 -2.86 -17.21
N GLU A 392 -18.29 -2.33 -18.21
CA GLU A 392 -17.89 -3.06 -19.41
C GLU A 392 -17.03 -4.29 -19.11
N LEU A 393 -16.04 -4.16 -18.20
CA LEU A 393 -15.15 -5.26 -17.85
C LEU A 393 -15.88 -6.48 -17.28
N ILE A 394 -17.01 -6.27 -16.60
CA ILE A 394 -17.71 -7.29 -15.81
C ILE A 394 -19.03 -7.70 -16.45
N ALA A 395 -19.39 -7.09 -17.57
CA ALA A 395 -20.55 -7.53 -18.35
C ALA A 395 -20.43 -9.03 -18.67
N PRO A 396 -21.50 -9.82 -18.51
CA PRO A 396 -21.49 -11.19 -18.98
C PRO A 396 -21.24 -11.19 -20.50
N PRO A 397 -20.56 -12.22 -21.05
CA PRO A 397 -20.48 -12.40 -22.50
C PRO A 397 -21.89 -12.32 -23.11
N GLU A 398 -22.02 -11.76 -24.31
CA GLU A 398 -23.33 -11.62 -24.98
C GLU A 398 -24.11 -12.93 -25.01
N GLU A 399 -23.44 -14.07 -25.22
CA GLU A 399 -24.03 -15.41 -25.22
C GLU A 399 -24.65 -15.81 -23.85
N GLU A 400 -24.05 -15.40 -22.71
CA GLU A 400 -24.63 -15.65 -21.38
C GLU A 400 -25.77 -14.67 -21.06
N ALA A 401 -25.72 -13.47 -21.59
CA ALA A 401 -26.78 -12.48 -21.44
C ALA A 401 -28.05 -12.87 -22.25
N GLU A 402 -27.88 -13.41 -23.46
CA GLU A 402 -28.98 -13.92 -24.25
C GLU A 402 -29.62 -15.17 -23.61
N ALA A 403 -28.83 -16.10 -23.09
CA ALA A 403 -29.32 -17.27 -22.36
C ALA A 403 -30.10 -16.91 -21.09
N ALA A 404 -29.66 -15.92 -20.33
CA ALA A 404 -30.37 -15.44 -19.13
C ALA A 404 -31.70 -14.75 -19.48
N VAL A 405 -31.76 -14.03 -20.61
CA VAL A 405 -32.99 -13.42 -21.09
C VAL A 405 -33.97 -14.47 -21.59
N GLU A 406 -33.49 -15.56 -22.23
CA GLU A 406 -34.33 -16.68 -22.65
C GLU A 406 -34.87 -17.51 -21.47
N GLU A 407 -34.07 -17.73 -20.41
CA GLU A 407 -34.53 -18.39 -19.18
C GLU A 407 -35.58 -17.55 -18.43
N ASP A 408 -35.41 -16.23 -18.30
CA ASP A 408 -36.39 -15.34 -17.70
C ASP A 408 -37.67 -15.26 -18.56
N ALA A 409 -37.55 -15.27 -19.87
CA ALA A 409 -38.71 -15.33 -20.80
C ALA A 409 -39.43 -16.67 -20.72
N ALA A 410 -38.72 -17.79 -20.55
CA ALA A 410 -39.28 -19.11 -20.36
C ALA A 410 -39.98 -19.31 -19.00
N ALA A 411 -39.53 -18.58 -17.95
CA ALA A 411 -40.12 -18.61 -16.61
C ALA A 411 -41.41 -17.77 -16.50
N LEU A 412 -41.70 -16.93 -17.50
CA LEU A 412 -42.92 -16.07 -17.60
C LEU A 412 -44.04 -16.68 -18.40
N TRP A 413 -43.84 -17.85 -19.02
CA TRP A 413 -44.82 -18.66 -19.74
C TRP A 413 -45.03 -20.02 -19.03
#